data_1d6b487d9cbb2f4fc005b375b291dcc7
#
_entry.id   1d6b487d9cbb2f4fc005b375b291dcc7
#
_cell.length_a   1.000
_cell.length_b   1.000
_cell.length_c   1.000
_cell.angle_alpha   90.00
_cell.angle_beta   90.00
_cell.angle_gamma   90.00
#
_symmetry.space_group_name_H-M   'P 1'
#
loop_
_entity.id
_entity.type
_entity.pdbx_description
1 polymer ?
#
loop_
_entity_poly.entity_id
_entity_poly.type
_entity_poly.pdbx_seq_one_letter_code
_entity_poly.pdbx_strand_id
1 'polypeptide(L)'
;MTAASGSPPIKEQQKRRRLMVIDDNRDAAESMSMLFELWGHEVVCVFDGRTALDTAVKFRPDAVFLDIGLPGMDGYEIAERLREIPQASRIVLVAITGYGQDEDRRRSREAGIDHHLVKPVAPDTLLKLLESLERR
;
A
#
# COMPACT_ATOMS: atom_id res chain seq x y z
N MET A 1 -13.44 -21.61 -20.34
CA MET A 1 -13.59 -20.98 -19.92
C MET A 1 -13.68 -20.21 -19.69
N THR A 2 -13.46 -20.23 -19.74
CA THR A 2 -13.55 -19.58 -19.54
C THR A 2 -13.58 -18.61 -19.28
N ALA A 3 -13.28 -18.49 -19.26
CA ALA A 3 -13.38 -17.60 -18.83
C ALA A 3 -13.82 -16.80 -18.90
N ALA A 4 -13.92 -16.93 -19.21
CA ALA A 4 -14.31 -16.11 -19.32
C ALA A 4 -14.67 -15.38 -19.03
N SER A 5 -14.93 -15.81 -19.26
CA SER A 5 -15.70 -14.94 -18.97
C SER A 5 -15.28 -13.81 -18.25
N GLY A 6 -15.72 -13.15 -17.95
CA GLY A 6 -15.41 -11.98 -17.34
C GLY A 6 -14.30 -12.01 -16.34
N SER A 7 -13.69 -13.09 -16.17
CA SER A 7 -12.57 -13.14 -15.26
C SER A 7 -11.43 -12.29 -15.78
N PRO A 8 -10.93 -11.39 -14.96
CA PRO A 8 -9.86 -10.53 -15.44
C PRO A 8 -8.62 -11.35 -15.74
N PRO A 9 -8.02 -11.14 -16.88
CA PRO A 9 -6.76 -11.80 -17.18
C PRO A 9 -5.64 -11.40 -16.22
N ILE A 10 -5.89 -10.38 -15.45
CA ILE A 10 -4.93 -9.88 -14.47
C ILE A 10 -4.39 -10.96 -13.57
N LYS A 11 -5.26 -11.84 -13.10
CA LYS A 11 -4.86 -12.88 -12.17
C LYS A 11 -3.86 -13.84 -12.75
N GLU A 12 -3.89 -14.02 -14.03
CA GLU A 12 -3.00 -14.93 -14.69
C GLU A 12 -1.66 -14.31 -15.01
N GLN A 13 -1.64 -12.98 -15.12
CA GLN A 13 -0.45 -12.27 -15.55
C GLN A 13 0.31 -11.64 -14.41
N GLN A 14 -0.35 -11.32 -13.33
CA GLN A 14 0.29 -10.66 -12.20
C GLN A 14 0.62 -11.67 -11.13
N LYS A 15 1.78 -11.49 -10.55
CA LYS A 15 2.14 -12.26 -9.38
C LYS A 15 1.24 -11.89 -8.22
N ARG A 16 0.91 -12.88 -7.42
CA ARG A 16 0.25 -12.62 -6.15
C ARG A 16 1.23 -11.91 -5.23
N ARG A 17 0.80 -10.78 -4.71
CA ARG A 17 1.62 -9.96 -3.82
C ARG A 17 1.04 -9.97 -2.42
N ARG A 18 1.90 -9.68 -1.46
CA ARG A 18 1.46 -9.49 -0.08
C ARG A 18 1.42 -7.99 0.14
N LEU A 19 0.22 -7.47 0.38
CA LEU A 19 -0.02 -6.04 0.47
C LEU A 19 -0.51 -5.67 1.86
N MET A 20 -0.05 -4.55 2.35
CA MET A 20 -0.43 -4.07 3.67
C MET A 20 -1.04 -2.69 3.51
N VAL A 21 -2.20 -2.46 4.13
CA VAL A 21 -2.89 -1.18 4.08
C VAL A 21 -2.92 -0.60 5.49
N ILE A 22 -2.39 0.60 5.65
CA ILE A 22 -2.36 1.29 6.94
C ILE A 22 -3.22 2.54 6.83
N ASP A 23 -4.35 2.54 7.51
CA ASP A 23 -5.31 3.65 7.44
C ASP A 23 -6.21 3.54 8.67
N ASP A 24 -6.37 4.64 9.41
CA ASP A 24 -7.23 4.62 10.59
C ASP A 24 -8.72 4.60 10.24
N ASN A 25 -9.06 4.93 9.01
CA ASN A 25 -10.43 4.82 8.53
C ASN A 25 -10.65 3.37 8.08
N ARG A 26 -11.39 2.61 8.90
CA ARG A 26 -11.61 1.19 8.61
C ARG A 26 -12.30 0.95 7.29
N ASP A 27 -13.30 1.78 6.97
CA ASP A 27 -14.03 1.60 5.71
C ASP A 27 -13.11 1.78 4.52
N ALA A 28 -12.26 2.79 4.57
CA ALA A 28 -11.33 3.05 3.47
C ALA A 28 -10.33 1.91 3.33
N ALA A 29 -9.78 1.46 4.47
CA ALA A 29 -8.80 0.37 4.46
C ALA A 29 -9.41 -0.91 3.93
N GLU A 30 -10.62 -1.24 4.40
CA GLU A 30 -11.28 -2.46 3.99
C GLU A 30 -11.70 -2.44 2.53
N SER A 31 -12.13 -1.28 2.04
CA SER A 31 -12.49 -1.15 0.63
C SER A 31 -11.29 -1.40 -0.27
N MET A 32 -10.16 -0.81 0.08
CA MET A 32 -8.94 -1.01 -0.69
C MET A 32 -8.49 -2.47 -0.60
N SER A 33 -8.58 -3.05 0.58
CA SER A 33 -8.22 -4.45 0.80
C SER A 33 -9.07 -5.38 -0.05
N MET A 34 -10.38 -5.14 -0.09
CA MET A 34 -11.28 -5.97 -0.89
C MET A 34 -10.91 -5.92 -2.36
N LEU A 35 -10.56 -4.74 -2.84
CA LEU A 35 -10.17 -4.59 -4.23
C LEU A 35 -8.90 -5.37 -4.53
N PHE A 36 -7.90 -5.28 -3.66
CA PHE A 36 -6.66 -6.02 -3.83
C PHE A 36 -6.90 -7.52 -3.79
N GLU A 37 -7.76 -7.97 -2.88
CA GLU A 37 -8.08 -9.39 -2.78
C GLU A 37 -8.79 -9.87 -4.03
N LEU A 38 -9.67 -9.04 -4.57
CA LEU A 38 -10.36 -9.36 -5.81
C LEU A 38 -9.37 -9.59 -6.94
N TRP A 39 -8.26 -8.87 -6.92
CA TRP A 39 -7.21 -9.01 -7.92
C TRP A 39 -6.24 -10.14 -7.62
N GLY A 40 -6.48 -10.90 -6.56
CA GLY A 40 -5.69 -12.09 -6.26
C GLY A 40 -4.57 -11.91 -5.27
N HIS A 41 -4.50 -10.76 -4.61
CA HIS A 41 -3.41 -10.51 -3.65
C HIS A 41 -3.81 -10.87 -2.24
N GLU A 42 -2.81 -11.10 -1.42
CA GLU A 42 -3.00 -11.35 0.01
C GLU A 42 -2.83 -10.01 0.72
N VAL A 43 -3.80 -9.63 1.57
CA VAL A 43 -3.82 -8.28 2.13
C VAL A 43 -4.04 -8.33 3.63
N VAL A 44 -3.36 -7.44 4.34
CA VAL A 44 -3.61 -7.22 5.75
C VAL A 44 -3.88 -5.73 5.94
N CYS A 45 -4.90 -5.41 6.76
CA CYS A 45 -5.23 -4.03 7.11
C CYS A 45 -4.75 -3.75 8.53
N VAL A 46 -4.20 -2.57 8.72
CA VAL A 46 -3.76 -2.11 10.02
C VAL A 46 -4.30 -0.70 10.20
N PHE A 47 -4.78 -0.40 11.41
CA PHE A 47 -5.51 0.85 11.63
C PHE A 47 -4.76 1.86 12.50
N ASP A 48 -3.54 1.54 12.91
CA ASP A 48 -2.71 2.47 13.66
C ASP A 48 -1.24 2.19 13.38
N GLY A 49 -0.40 3.18 13.69
CA GLY A 49 1.01 3.10 13.34
C GLY A 49 1.79 2.11 14.19
N ARG A 50 1.40 1.97 15.45
CA ARG A 50 2.14 1.07 16.34
C ARG A 50 2.01 -0.37 15.88
N THR A 51 0.77 -0.79 15.58
CA THR A 51 0.51 -2.14 15.11
C THR A 51 1.15 -2.38 13.75
N ALA A 52 1.30 -1.31 12.97
CA ALA A 52 1.83 -1.44 11.62
C ALA A 52 3.23 -2.02 11.59
N LEU A 53 4.10 -1.57 12.52
CA LEU A 53 5.49 -2.05 12.52
C LEU A 53 5.58 -3.53 12.87
N ASP A 54 4.83 -3.93 13.89
CA ASP A 54 4.81 -5.34 14.29
C ASP A 54 4.25 -6.21 13.17
N THR A 55 3.19 -5.74 12.53
CA THR A 55 2.56 -6.48 11.45
C THR A 55 3.50 -6.61 10.26
N ALA A 56 4.22 -5.55 9.94
CA ALA A 56 5.15 -5.60 8.81
C ALA A 56 6.24 -6.65 9.00
N VAL A 57 6.74 -6.77 10.23
CA VAL A 57 7.77 -7.77 10.52
C VAL A 57 7.23 -9.17 10.31
N LYS A 58 6.01 -9.42 10.75
CA LYS A 58 5.42 -10.75 10.66
C LYS A 58 4.87 -11.07 9.28
N PHE A 59 4.19 -10.11 8.68
CA PHE A 59 3.52 -10.33 7.41
C PHE A 59 4.47 -10.27 6.23
N ARG A 60 5.52 -9.45 6.32
CA ARG A 60 6.54 -9.30 5.28
C ARG A 60 5.91 -8.87 3.96
N PRO A 61 5.31 -7.69 3.93
CA PRO A 61 4.62 -7.23 2.71
C PRO A 61 5.59 -6.90 1.58
N ASP A 62 5.10 -7.03 0.36
CA ASP A 62 5.82 -6.56 -0.82
C ASP A 62 5.62 -5.07 -1.01
N ALA A 63 4.45 -4.57 -0.65
CA ALA A 63 4.12 -3.16 -0.76
C ALA A 63 3.24 -2.74 0.41
N VAL A 64 3.41 -1.51 0.85
CA VAL A 64 2.64 -0.92 1.94
C VAL A 64 1.95 0.34 1.43
N PHE A 65 0.65 0.41 1.62
CA PHE A 65 -0.15 1.58 1.27
C PHE A 65 -0.47 2.32 2.56
N LEU A 66 0.12 3.48 2.74
CA LEU A 66 0.16 4.18 4.02
C LEU A 66 -0.54 5.53 3.92
N ASP A 67 -1.59 5.70 4.73
CA ASP A 67 -2.25 7.00 4.85
C ASP A 67 -1.34 7.93 5.64
N ILE A 68 -0.91 9.00 5.00
CA ILE A 68 0.01 9.96 5.63
C ILE A 68 -0.68 10.74 6.74
N GLY A 69 -1.99 10.91 6.64
CA GLY A 69 -2.75 11.74 7.57
C GLY A 69 -3.21 11.04 8.83
N LEU A 70 -2.57 9.96 9.25
CA LEU A 70 -2.96 9.25 10.47
C LEU A 70 -2.85 10.16 11.70
N PRO A 71 -3.88 10.18 12.55
CA PRO A 71 -3.78 10.93 13.79
C PRO A 71 -2.82 10.25 14.76
N GLY A 72 -2.12 11.05 15.54
CA GLY A 72 -1.27 10.54 16.61
C GLY A 72 0.09 10.04 16.16
N MET A 73 0.30 9.78 14.90
CA MET A 73 1.61 9.37 14.40
C MET A 73 1.79 9.87 12.98
N ASP A 74 2.90 10.53 12.76
CA ASP A 74 3.26 11.07 11.46
C ASP A 74 3.52 9.91 10.50
N GLY A 75 2.84 9.93 9.34
CA GLY A 75 3.03 8.88 8.35
C GLY A 75 4.44 8.79 7.83
N TYR A 76 5.13 9.92 7.76
CA TYR A 76 6.54 9.91 7.36
C TYR A 76 7.39 9.16 8.38
N GLU A 77 7.07 9.32 9.65
CA GLU A 77 7.79 8.59 10.69
C GLU A 77 7.55 7.10 10.59
N ILE A 78 6.31 6.71 10.29
CA ILE A 78 6.00 5.29 10.08
C ILE A 78 6.83 4.75 8.94
N ALA A 79 6.91 5.49 7.84
CA ALA A 79 7.70 5.06 6.69
C ALA A 79 9.17 4.89 7.04
N GLU A 80 9.72 5.84 7.80
CA GLU A 80 11.12 5.75 8.22
C GLU A 80 11.37 4.52 9.06
N ARG A 81 10.45 4.23 9.98
CA ARG A 81 10.60 3.06 10.85
C ARG A 81 10.44 1.77 10.08
N LEU A 82 9.56 1.75 9.08
CA LEU A 82 9.44 0.58 8.23
C LEU A 82 10.73 0.30 7.49
N ARG A 83 11.43 1.35 7.05
CA ARG A 83 12.69 1.19 6.35
C ARG A 83 13.80 0.65 7.23
N GLU A 84 13.67 0.79 8.55
CA GLU A 84 14.67 0.27 9.48
C GLU A 84 14.54 -1.23 9.70
N ILE A 85 13.42 -1.82 9.30
CA ILE A 85 13.22 -3.25 9.43
C ILE A 85 14.15 -3.99 8.46
N PRO A 86 14.84 -5.04 8.93
CA PRO A 86 15.66 -5.85 8.02
C PRO A 86 14.77 -6.35 6.87
N GLN A 87 15.31 -6.42 5.69
CA GLN A 87 14.62 -6.80 4.45
C GLN A 87 13.69 -5.71 3.90
N ALA A 88 13.58 -4.58 4.59
CA ALA A 88 12.65 -3.54 4.16
C ALA A 88 13.08 -2.85 2.87
N SER A 89 14.32 -3.05 2.44
CA SER A 89 14.79 -2.42 1.21
C SER A 89 13.98 -2.85 -0.01
N ARG A 90 13.31 -3.99 0.09
CA ARG A 90 12.49 -4.49 -1.03
C ARG A 90 11.03 -4.08 -0.93
N ILE A 91 10.63 -3.50 0.18
CA ILE A 91 9.24 -3.07 0.36
C ILE A 91 9.01 -1.78 -0.42
N VAL A 92 7.95 -1.76 -1.21
CA VAL A 92 7.54 -0.55 -1.91
C VAL A 92 6.61 0.21 -0.98
N LEU A 93 6.95 1.45 -0.67
CA LEU A 93 6.12 2.30 0.19
C LEU A 93 5.34 3.28 -0.65
N VAL A 94 4.02 3.24 -0.52
CA VAL A 94 3.10 4.10 -1.26
C VAL A 94 2.38 4.97 -0.25
N ALA A 95 2.59 6.28 -0.33
CA ALA A 95 1.89 7.21 0.54
C ALA A 95 0.56 7.59 -0.10
N ILE A 96 -0.47 7.67 0.72
CA ILE A 96 -1.79 8.12 0.28
C ILE A 96 -2.11 9.38 1.07
N THR A 97 -2.35 10.48 0.36
CA THR A 97 -2.61 11.77 0.98
C THR A 97 -4.03 12.22 0.67
N GLY A 98 -4.59 13.05 1.54
CA GLY A 98 -5.90 13.61 1.31
C GLY A 98 -5.84 14.76 0.32
N TYR A 99 -6.96 14.99 -0.33
CA TYR A 99 -7.09 16.12 -1.23
C TYR A 99 -6.83 17.41 -0.45
N GLY A 100 -5.98 18.24 -0.99
CA GLY A 100 -5.67 19.51 -0.36
C GLY A 100 -4.53 19.48 0.64
N GLN A 101 -4.00 18.30 0.96
CA GLN A 101 -2.85 18.19 1.83
C GLN A 101 -1.59 18.50 1.02
N ASP A 102 -0.71 19.30 1.62
CA ASP A 102 0.56 19.58 0.99
C ASP A 102 1.48 18.38 1.14
N GLU A 103 2.18 18.09 0.08
CA GLU A 103 3.11 17.00 0.05
C GLU A 103 4.52 17.56 0.08
N ASP A 104 5.31 17.11 1.05
CA ASP A 104 6.72 17.50 1.11
C ASP A 104 7.54 16.42 0.42
N ARG A 105 7.93 16.68 -0.82
CA ARG A 105 8.65 15.68 -1.62
C ARG A 105 10.00 15.34 -1.05
N ARG A 106 10.67 16.33 -0.46
CA ARG A 106 11.97 16.07 0.14
C ARG A 106 11.82 15.14 1.33
N ARG A 107 10.84 15.42 2.19
CA ARG A 107 10.61 14.59 3.37
C ARG A 107 10.20 13.19 2.96
N SER A 108 9.42 13.08 1.89
CA SER A 108 9.01 11.77 1.38
C SER A 108 10.19 10.95 0.93
N ARG A 109 11.11 11.57 0.20
CA ARG A 109 12.29 10.85 -0.26
C ARG A 109 13.16 10.43 0.92
N GLU A 110 13.31 11.32 1.90
CA GLU A 110 14.11 11.00 3.09
C GLU A 110 13.49 9.88 3.90
N ALA A 111 12.17 9.79 3.90
CA ALA A 111 11.47 8.72 4.60
C ALA A 111 11.46 7.42 3.82
N GLY A 112 11.88 7.43 2.56
CA GLY A 112 11.95 6.23 1.77
C GLY A 112 10.64 5.86 1.07
N ILE A 113 9.77 6.83 0.85
CA ILE A 113 8.49 6.60 0.16
C ILE A 113 8.74 6.60 -1.34
N ASP A 114 8.22 5.57 -2.01
CA ASP A 114 8.46 5.36 -3.44
C ASP A 114 7.41 6.00 -4.32
N HIS A 115 6.16 6.04 -3.88
CA HIS A 115 5.06 6.56 -4.69
C HIS A 115 4.11 7.37 -3.83
N HIS A 116 3.40 8.30 -4.47
CA HIS A 116 2.39 9.12 -3.80
C HIS A 116 1.09 9.06 -4.58
N LEU A 117 -0.01 8.83 -3.87
CA LEU A 117 -1.34 8.85 -4.46
C LEU A 117 -2.20 9.81 -3.66
N VAL A 118 -3.13 10.48 -4.33
CA VAL A 118 -4.04 11.45 -3.71
C VAL A 118 -5.45 10.87 -3.69
N LYS A 119 -6.11 10.95 -2.53
CA LYS A 119 -7.49 10.48 -2.41
C LYS A 119 -8.44 11.39 -3.19
N PRO A 120 -9.48 10.84 -3.79
CA PRO A 120 -9.80 9.42 -3.87
C PRO A 120 -8.94 8.72 -4.91
N VAL A 121 -8.48 7.52 -4.57
CA VAL A 121 -7.58 6.78 -5.45
C VAL A 121 -8.41 5.89 -6.37
N ALA A 122 -8.25 6.10 -7.66
CA ALA A 122 -8.98 5.31 -8.65
C ALA A 122 -8.44 3.90 -8.72
N PRO A 123 -9.31 2.89 -8.91
CA PRO A 123 -8.83 1.52 -9.04
C PRO A 123 -7.80 1.34 -10.14
N ASP A 124 -7.96 2.02 -11.28
CA ASP A 124 -7.00 1.93 -12.36
C ASP A 124 -5.61 2.38 -11.94
N THR A 125 -5.54 3.40 -11.10
CA THR A 125 -4.26 3.89 -10.60
C THR A 125 -3.57 2.84 -9.76
N LEU A 126 -4.34 2.18 -8.88
CA LEU A 126 -3.80 1.12 -8.04
C LEU A 126 -3.34 -0.05 -8.90
N LEU A 127 -4.13 -0.40 -9.89
CA LEU A 127 -3.80 -1.52 -10.76
C LEU A 127 -2.50 -1.27 -11.50
N LYS A 128 -2.35 -0.08 -12.06
CA LYS A 128 -1.13 0.26 -12.79
C LYS A 128 0.09 0.25 -11.89
N LEU A 129 -0.09 0.73 -10.66
CA LEU A 129 1.01 0.72 -9.71
C LEU A 129 1.44 -0.70 -9.41
N LEU A 130 0.48 -1.58 -9.16
CA LEU A 130 0.79 -2.98 -8.87
C LEU A 130 1.46 -3.66 -10.06
N GLU A 131 1.03 -3.33 -11.27
CA GLU A 131 1.66 -3.87 -12.46
C GLU A 131 3.12 -3.43 -12.56
N SER A 132 3.41 -2.22 -12.13
CA SER A 132 4.78 -1.72 -12.19
C SER A 132 5.71 -2.50 -11.25
N LEU A 133 5.17 -3.10 -10.20
CA LEU A 133 5.97 -3.89 -9.28
C LEU A 133 6.50 -5.16 -9.94
N GLU A 134 5.81 -5.63 -10.96
CA GLU A 134 6.23 -6.84 -11.66
C GLU A 134 7.56 -6.66 -12.36
N ARG A 135 7.94 -5.42 -12.60
CA ARG A 135 9.14 -5.12 -13.36
C ARG A 135 10.37 -4.89 -12.50
N ARG A 136 10.22 -5.00 -11.20
CA ARG A 136 11.32 -4.71 -10.28
C ARG A 136 12.15 -5.92 -9.97
#